data_a6ee6b06ca63a2ee1fed1eaf7195a7bd
#
_entry.id   a6ee6b06ca63a2ee1fed1eaf7195a7bd
#
_cell.length_a   1.000
_cell.length_b   1.000
_cell.length_c   1.000
_cell.angle_alpha   90.00
_cell.angle_beta   90.00
_cell.angle_gamma   90.00
#
_symmetry.space_group_name_H-M   'P 1'
#
loop_
_entity.id
_entity.type
_entity.pdbx_description
1 polymer ?
#
loop_
_entity_poly.entity_id
_entity_poly.type
_entity_poly.pdbx_seq_one_letter_code
_entity_poly.pdbx_strand_id
1 'polypeptide(L)'
;MSQSDCATLNQNFAVAGLEFIQDAGGLIIARINNKHGQADISLQGAHVMTFQPKGEHPVLWLSPVAKLVQGKSIRGGVPICWPWFGAHATDSSFSGHGFARTVPWQVVASAAESDGSTRITFELPLSSIPSAQWPHPCRTRLDVIVGRKLTMELITENTGKAAFEIGEALHTYFAISDVADMNITGMEGCTYLDKVGPTQSRTQQGAIKITAEVDRIYLDTEADCLIEDRGWNRRIRIAKQGSRSNVVWNPWIEKSAKMGDFGSDTGYRGMVCVESANAASNVITIAAGATHTLRVEYSSEKM
;
A
#
# COMPACT_ATOMS: atom_id res chain seq x y z
N MET A 1 8.27 0.35 -25.21
CA MET A 1 9.68 0.24 -24.77
C MET A 1 9.77 -1.05 -23.98
N SER A 2 10.76 -1.92 -24.29
CA SER A 2 10.98 -3.14 -23.53
C SER A 2 11.21 -2.78 -22.06
N GLN A 3 10.59 -3.53 -21.12
CA GLN A 3 11.00 -3.48 -19.71
C GLN A 3 12.53 -3.60 -19.68
N SER A 4 13.21 -2.66 -19.03
CA SER A 4 14.66 -2.77 -18.81
C SER A 4 14.91 -4.08 -18.06
N ASP A 5 15.84 -4.90 -18.52
CA ASP A 5 16.23 -6.11 -17.81
C ASP A 5 16.99 -5.76 -16.52
N CYS A 6 17.16 -6.75 -15.64
CA CYS A 6 17.86 -6.54 -14.37
C CYS A 6 19.28 -6.01 -14.53
N ALA A 7 19.98 -6.39 -15.62
CA ALA A 7 21.35 -5.93 -15.87
C ALA A 7 21.37 -4.42 -16.14
N THR A 8 20.48 -3.95 -17.01
CA THR A 8 20.32 -2.51 -17.32
C THR A 8 19.88 -1.72 -16.10
N LEU A 9 18.95 -2.25 -15.30
CA LEU A 9 18.50 -1.58 -14.06
C LEU A 9 19.62 -1.49 -13.03
N ASN A 10 20.40 -2.56 -12.85
CA ASN A 10 21.54 -2.54 -11.95
C ASN A 10 22.63 -1.57 -12.43
N GLN A 11 22.89 -1.49 -13.74
CA GLN A 11 23.85 -0.55 -14.28
C GLN A 11 23.45 0.91 -14.01
N ASN A 12 22.16 1.22 -14.12
CA ASN A 12 21.68 2.60 -14.09
C ASN A 12 21.25 3.07 -12.69
N PHE A 13 20.76 2.16 -11.85
CA PHE A 13 20.06 2.49 -10.60
C PHE A 13 20.53 1.72 -9.38
N ALA A 14 21.44 0.72 -9.48
CA ALA A 14 21.96 0.10 -8.27
C ALA A 14 22.82 1.10 -7.49
N VAL A 15 22.59 1.13 -6.18
CA VAL A 15 23.36 1.91 -5.21
C VAL A 15 23.67 1.02 -4.01
N ALA A 16 24.49 1.49 -3.08
CA ALA A 16 24.80 0.72 -1.87
C ALA A 16 23.51 0.30 -1.16
N GLY A 17 23.30 -1.02 -1.03
CA GLY A 17 22.10 -1.61 -0.42
C GLY A 17 20.88 -1.73 -1.32
N LEU A 18 20.98 -1.47 -2.63
CA LEU A 18 19.92 -1.69 -3.62
C LEU A 18 20.45 -2.47 -4.81
N GLU A 19 19.79 -3.56 -5.14
CA GLU A 19 20.00 -4.33 -6.37
C GLU A 19 18.66 -4.71 -7.02
N PHE A 20 18.69 -5.03 -8.32
CA PHE A 20 17.54 -5.53 -9.06
C PHE A 20 17.74 -7.00 -9.41
N ILE A 21 16.77 -7.82 -9.05
CA ILE A 21 16.76 -9.26 -9.31
C ILE A 21 15.47 -9.66 -10.02
N GLN A 22 15.47 -10.80 -10.67
CA GLN A 22 14.27 -11.39 -11.23
C GLN A 22 13.83 -12.57 -10.35
N ASP A 23 12.55 -12.61 -9.97
CA ASP A 23 11.98 -13.73 -9.23
C ASP A 23 11.67 -14.92 -10.15
N ALA A 24 11.30 -16.06 -9.56
CA ALA A 24 10.94 -17.25 -10.31
C ALA A 24 9.70 -17.08 -11.20
N GLY A 25 8.82 -16.12 -10.90
CA GLY A 25 7.64 -15.78 -11.69
C GLY A 25 7.90 -14.78 -12.82
N GLY A 26 9.15 -14.30 -12.96
CA GLY A 26 9.58 -13.38 -13.99
C GLY A 26 9.37 -11.90 -13.65
N LEU A 27 8.89 -11.56 -12.45
CA LEU A 27 8.80 -10.18 -12.02
C LEU A 27 10.16 -9.63 -11.60
N ILE A 28 10.43 -8.37 -11.92
CA ILE A 28 11.63 -7.68 -11.46
C ILE A 28 11.35 -7.07 -10.09
N ILE A 29 12.27 -7.31 -9.17
CA ILE A 29 12.21 -6.89 -7.77
C ILE A 29 13.40 -5.97 -7.48
N ALA A 30 13.15 -4.77 -6.99
CA ALA A 30 14.13 -3.93 -6.35
C ALA A 30 14.30 -4.43 -4.91
N ARG A 31 15.44 -5.05 -4.63
CA ARG A 31 15.79 -5.57 -3.31
C ARG A 31 16.64 -4.58 -2.57
N ILE A 32 16.17 -4.14 -1.43
CA ILE A 32 16.88 -3.22 -0.55
C ILE A 32 17.33 -3.97 0.70
N ASN A 33 18.64 -3.88 0.99
CA ASN A 33 19.22 -4.38 2.23
C ASN A 33 20.31 -3.40 2.67
N ASN A 34 19.96 -2.52 3.60
CA ASN A 34 20.84 -1.48 4.11
C ASN A 34 21.09 -1.63 5.62
N LYS A 35 21.79 -0.68 6.24
CA LYS A 35 22.11 -0.75 7.68
C LYS A 35 20.89 -0.70 8.60
N HIS A 36 19.73 -0.24 8.09
CA HIS A 36 18.51 -0.02 8.87
C HIS A 36 17.49 -1.16 8.74
N GLY A 37 17.49 -1.88 7.63
CA GLY A 37 16.50 -2.93 7.36
C GLY A 37 16.54 -3.44 5.94
N GLN A 38 15.51 -4.20 5.61
CA GLN A 38 15.34 -4.81 4.30
C GLN A 38 13.93 -4.60 3.77
N ALA A 39 13.81 -4.50 2.44
CA ALA A 39 12.55 -4.42 1.72
C ALA A 39 12.70 -5.01 0.32
N ASP A 40 11.67 -5.69 -0.17
CA ASP A 40 11.53 -6.12 -1.56
C ASP A 40 10.37 -5.34 -2.21
N ILE A 41 10.62 -4.75 -3.38
CA ILE A 41 9.64 -3.93 -4.10
C ILE A 41 9.52 -4.46 -5.52
N SER A 42 8.34 -4.96 -5.90
CA SER A 42 8.07 -5.35 -7.28
C SER A 42 7.92 -4.12 -8.17
N LEU A 43 8.56 -4.13 -9.35
CA LEU A 43 8.36 -3.07 -10.35
C LEU A 43 6.93 -3.10 -10.91
N GLN A 44 6.27 -4.28 -10.92
CA GLN A 44 4.85 -4.33 -11.17
C GLN A 44 4.10 -3.73 -9.99
N GLY A 45 3.36 -2.66 -10.25
CA GLY A 45 2.59 -1.93 -9.24
C GLY A 45 3.42 -1.03 -8.35
N ALA A 46 4.74 -0.89 -8.57
CA ALA A 46 5.68 -0.28 -7.60
C ALA A 46 5.40 -0.79 -6.18
N HIS A 47 5.10 -2.08 -6.07
CA HIS A 47 4.50 -2.73 -4.93
C HIS A 47 5.55 -3.07 -3.87
N VAL A 48 5.57 -2.34 -2.77
CA VAL A 48 6.40 -2.69 -1.60
C VAL A 48 5.84 -3.96 -0.98
N MET A 49 6.49 -5.10 -1.24
CA MET A 49 6.00 -6.42 -0.80
C MET A 49 6.35 -6.72 0.64
N THR A 50 7.56 -6.32 1.05
CA THR A 50 8.08 -6.60 2.38
C THR A 50 8.79 -5.36 2.94
N PHE A 51 8.77 -5.21 4.25
CA PHE A 51 9.62 -4.30 4.99
C PHE A 51 9.86 -4.84 6.39
N GLN A 52 11.13 -4.92 6.78
CA GLN A 52 11.55 -5.37 8.09
C GLN A 52 12.72 -4.51 8.59
N PRO A 53 12.55 -3.73 9.66
CA PRO A 53 13.64 -3.05 10.32
C PRO A 53 14.65 -4.07 10.89
N LYS A 54 15.91 -3.70 10.94
CA LYS A 54 16.99 -4.60 11.38
C LYS A 54 16.81 -5.03 12.85
N GLY A 55 16.74 -6.33 13.06
CA GLY A 55 16.58 -6.92 14.39
C GLY A 55 15.17 -6.85 14.96
N GLU A 56 14.17 -6.50 14.14
CA GLU A 56 12.77 -6.43 14.52
C GLU A 56 11.92 -7.46 13.75
N HIS A 57 10.68 -7.65 14.17
CA HIS A 57 9.70 -8.41 13.41
C HIS A 57 9.31 -7.67 12.11
N PRO A 58 8.87 -8.38 11.06
CA PRO A 58 8.37 -7.74 9.84
C PRO A 58 7.25 -6.73 10.14
N VAL A 59 7.28 -5.56 9.48
CA VAL A 59 6.21 -4.57 9.57
C VAL A 59 5.12 -4.88 8.55
N LEU A 60 5.51 -5.30 7.34
CA LEU A 60 4.59 -5.68 6.29
C LEU A 60 4.40 -7.20 6.23
N TRP A 61 3.16 -7.60 6.02
CA TRP A 61 2.79 -8.99 5.79
C TRP A 61 2.69 -9.28 4.28
N LEU A 62 3.36 -10.31 3.84
CA LEU A 62 3.20 -10.89 2.50
C LEU A 62 2.63 -12.30 2.66
N SER A 63 1.64 -12.66 1.88
CA SER A 63 1.12 -14.02 1.92
C SER A 63 2.21 -15.05 1.60
N PRO A 64 2.34 -16.12 2.39
CA PRO A 64 3.33 -17.17 2.11
C PRO A 64 3.06 -17.91 0.79
N VAL A 65 1.87 -17.76 0.23
CA VAL A 65 1.48 -18.32 -1.07
C VAL A 65 1.18 -17.24 -2.11
N ALA A 66 1.70 -16.02 -1.89
CA ALA A 66 1.55 -14.92 -2.85
C ALA A 66 2.06 -15.34 -4.23
N LYS A 67 1.20 -15.17 -5.22
CA LYS A 67 1.55 -15.46 -6.61
C LYS A 67 2.15 -14.22 -7.25
N LEU A 68 3.44 -14.28 -7.57
CA LEU A 68 4.15 -13.22 -8.28
C LEU A 68 3.98 -13.44 -9.79
N VAL A 69 2.82 -13.06 -10.33
CA VAL A 69 2.43 -13.30 -11.72
C VAL A 69 2.16 -11.96 -12.40
N GLN A 70 2.71 -11.81 -13.62
CA GLN A 70 2.52 -10.61 -14.42
C GLN A 70 1.03 -10.29 -14.64
N GLY A 71 0.65 -9.03 -14.44
CA GLY A 71 -0.73 -8.54 -14.60
C GLY A 71 -1.68 -8.95 -13.46
N LYS A 72 -1.21 -9.63 -12.41
CA LYS A 72 -2.03 -10.03 -11.26
C LYS A 72 -1.64 -9.25 -10.00
N SER A 73 -2.63 -8.94 -9.16
CA SER A 73 -2.38 -8.33 -7.87
C SER A 73 -1.65 -9.31 -6.94
N ILE A 74 -0.68 -8.80 -6.20
CA ILE A 74 0.07 -9.56 -5.17
C ILE A 74 -0.69 -9.45 -3.85
N ARG A 75 -0.86 -10.56 -3.12
CA ARG A 75 -1.52 -10.56 -1.81
C ARG A 75 -0.53 -10.22 -0.70
N GLY A 76 -0.72 -9.08 -0.05
CA GLY A 76 0.14 -8.57 1.02
C GLY A 76 0.93 -7.34 0.61
N GLY A 77 1.87 -6.90 1.45
CA GLY A 77 2.65 -5.68 1.21
C GLY A 77 1.78 -4.43 1.15
N VAL A 78 2.07 -3.55 0.20
CA VAL A 78 1.37 -2.28 -0.01
C VAL A 78 0.92 -2.14 -1.47
N PRO A 79 -0.18 -2.78 -1.89
CA PRO A 79 -0.78 -2.54 -3.20
C PRO A 79 -1.23 -1.08 -3.33
N ILE A 80 -0.94 -0.46 -4.47
CA ILE A 80 -1.42 0.89 -4.78
C ILE A 80 -2.82 0.81 -5.40
N CYS A 81 -3.83 1.33 -4.73
CA CYS A 81 -5.15 1.55 -5.30
C CYS A 81 -5.15 2.93 -5.96
N TRP A 82 -5.27 3.00 -7.29
CA TRP A 82 -5.27 4.22 -8.07
C TRP A 82 -5.75 3.93 -9.51
N PRO A 83 -6.52 4.80 -10.18
CA PRO A 83 -7.00 6.11 -9.75
C PRO A 83 -8.39 6.07 -9.09
N TRP A 84 -8.91 4.91 -8.73
CA TRP A 84 -10.11 4.77 -7.91
C TRP A 84 -9.95 3.71 -6.83
N PHE A 85 -10.70 3.88 -5.73
CA PHE A 85 -10.78 2.93 -4.62
C PHE A 85 -12.11 2.18 -4.66
N GLY A 86 -12.09 0.86 -4.43
CA GLY A 86 -13.29 0.03 -4.52
C GLY A 86 -13.69 -0.29 -5.96
N ALA A 87 -14.98 -0.54 -6.19
CA ALA A 87 -15.53 -0.72 -7.54
C ALA A 87 -15.49 0.59 -8.33
N HIS A 88 -15.33 0.49 -9.65
CA HIS A 88 -15.41 1.68 -10.51
C HIS A 88 -16.85 2.23 -10.50
N ALA A 89 -16.98 3.57 -10.45
CA ALA A 89 -18.28 4.22 -10.22
C ALA A 89 -19.32 3.97 -11.32
N THR A 90 -18.88 3.84 -12.57
CA THR A 90 -19.78 3.78 -13.75
C THR A 90 -19.62 2.52 -14.61
N ASP A 91 -18.53 1.75 -14.43
CA ASP A 91 -18.26 0.57 -15.25
C ASP A 91 -17.80 -0.61 -14.39
N SER A 92 -18.68 -1.57 -14.15
CA SER A 92 -18.41 -2.76 -13.35
C SER A 92 -17.46 -3.77 -14.02
N SER A 93 -17.12 -3.59 -15.31
CA SER A 93 -16.14 -4.43 -16.00
C SER A 93 -14.70 -4.07 -15.64
N PHE A 94 -14.47 -2.87 -15.11
CA PHE A 94 -13.15 -2.44 -14.65
C PHE A 94 -12.80 -3.07 -13.32
N SER A 95 -11.50 -3.39 -13.15
CA SER A 95 -11.03 -3.99 -11.92
C SER A 95 -11.27 -3.08 -10.72
N GLY A 96 -11.71 -3.63 -9.60
CA GLY A 96 -11.78 -2.88 -8.35
C GLY A 96 -10.39 -2.35 -7.94
N HIS A 97 -10.37 -1.17 -7.33
CA HIS A 97 -9.17 -0.47 -6.85
C HIS A 97 -8.22 0.02 -7.94
N GLY A 98 -8.73 0.30 -9.13
CA GLY A 98 -7.91 0.79 -10.24
C GLY A 98 -6.98 -0.25 -10.85
N PHE A 99 -6.03 0.23 -11.64
CA PHE A 99 -5.11 -0.60 -12.41
C PHE A 99 -3.65 -0.47 -11.95
N ALA A 100 -3.28 0.54 -11.18
CA ALA A 100 -1.91 0.88 -10.86
C ALA A 100 -1.10 -0.30 -10.28
N ARG A 101 -1.74 -1.16 -9.47
CA ARG A 101 -1.11 -2.31 -8.81
C ARG A 101 -0.83 -3.52 -9.71
N THR A 102 -1.34 -3.51 -10.94
CA THR A 102 -1.20 -4.66 -11.87
C THR A 102 -0.37 -4.35 -13.11
N VAL A 103 0.02 -3.09 -13.29
CA VAL A 103 0.80 -2.64 -14.46
C VAL A 103 2.26 -2.40 -14.08
N PRO A 104 3.19 -2.47 -15.05
CA PRO A 104 4.59 -2.17 -14.78
C PRO A 104 4.82 -0.69 -14.53
N TRP A 105 5.65 -0.38 -13.55
CA TRP A 105 6.19 0.95 -13.27
C TRP A 105 7.67 0.98 -13.65
N GLN A 106 8.19 2.18 -13.92
CA GLN A 106 9.59 2.40 -14.28
C GLN A 106 10.34 3.02 -13.10
N VAL A 107 11.56 2.55 -12.85
CA VAL A 107 12.47 3.23 -11.93
C VAL A 107 13.02 4.46 -12.65
N VAL A 108 12.93 5.62 -12.00
CA VAL A 108 13.42 6.90 -12.56
C VAL A 108 14.55 7.52 -11.74
N ALA A 109 14.70 7.12 -10.48
CA ALA A 109 15.80 7.55 -9.63
C ALA A 109 16.05 6.56 -8.49
N SER A 110 17.28 6.56 -7.99
CA SER A 110 17.66 5.88 -6.73
C SER A 110 18.79 6.64 -6.04
N ALA A 111 18.88 6.53 -4.74
CA ALA A 111 19.95 7.12 -3.95
C ALA A 111 20.22 6.33 -2.67
N ALA A 112 21.49 6.20 -2.30
CA ALA A 112 21.91 5.87 -0.94
C ALA A 112 22.02 7.18 -0.17
N GLU A 113 21.16 7.39 0.81
CA GLU A 113 21.09 8.63 1.57
C GLU A 113 22.23 8.70 2.63
N SER A 114 22.60 9.90 3.04
CA SER A 114 23.70 10.12 3.98
C SER A 114 23.46 9.49 5.37
N ASP A 115 22.21 9.33 5.78
CA ASP A 115 21.82 8.63 7.00
C ASP A 115 21.87 7.10 6.85
N GLY A 116 22.12 6.60 5.62
CA GLY A 116 22.20 5.19 5.24
C GLY A 116 20.86 4.55 4.96
N SER A 117 19.79 5.32 4.82
CA SER A 117 18.56 4.87 4.19
C SER A 117 18.76 4.78 2.67
N THR A 118 17.82 4.12 1.99
CA THR A 118 17.83 3.96 0.54
C THR A 118 16.55 4.53 -0.02
N ARG A 119 16.67 5.45 -0.98
CA ARG A 119 15.53 6.01 -1.73
C ARG A 119 15.45 5.35 -3.09
N ILE A 120 14.24 5.08 -3.54
CA ILE A 120 13.94 4.68 -4.92
C ILE A 120 12.65 5.38 -5.37
N THR A 121 12.66 5.92 -6.59
CA THR A 121 11.53 6.60 -7.20
C THR A 121 11.02 5.81 -8.39
N PHE A 122 9.75 5.52 -8.38
CA PHE A 122 9.02 4.91 -9.49
C PHE A 122 8.11 5.92 -10.18
N GLU A 123 7.93 5.77 -11.49
CA GLU A 123 6.96 6.52 -12.26
C GLU A 123 6.05 5.55 -13.03
N LEU A 124 4.75 5.82 -13.03
CA LEU A 124 3.78 5.10 -13.83
C LEU A 124 3.87 5.58 -15.29
N PRO A 125 4.38 4.75 -16.23
CA PRO A 125 4.54 5.20 -17.61
C PRO A 125 3.17 5.44 -18.25
N LEU A 126 3.07 6.47 -19.09
CA LEU A 126 1.83 6.75 -19.84
C LEU A 126 1.36 5.55 -20.67
N SER A 127 2.29 4.73 -21.17
CA SER A 127 1.99 3.48 -21.89
C SER A 127 1.34 2.40 -21.03
N SER A 128 1.46 2.49 -19.71
CA SER A 128 0.82 1.58 -18.75
C SER A 128 -0.56 2.06 -18.30
N ILE A 129 -0.98 3.27 -18.70
CA ILE A 129 -2.28 3.84 -18.36
C ILE A 129 -3.29 3.45 -19.44
N PRO A 130 -4.33 2.65 -19.11
CA PRO A 130 -5.37 2.31 -20.08
C PRO A 130 -6.23 3.54 -20.38
N SER A 131 -6.08 4.13 -21.56
CA SER A 131 -6.79 5.37 -21.95
C SER A 131 -8.31 5.27 -21.90
N ALA A 132 -8.87 4.07 -22.12
CA ALA A 132 -10.30 3.81 -21.99
C ALA A 132 -10.78 3.86 -20.52
N GLN A 133 -9.91 3.57 -19.55
CA GLN A 133 -10.23 3.60 -18.12
C GLN A 133 -9.85 4.94 -17.48
N TRP A 134 -8.83 5.62 -18.01
CA TRP A 134 -8.32 6.87 -17.47
C TRP A 134 -7.90 7.83 -18.59
N PRO A 135 -8.82 8.69 -19.07
CA PRO A 135 -8.55 9.61 -20.18
C PRO A 135 -7.88 10.93 -19.75
N HIS A 136 -7.50 11.07 -18.48
CA HIS A 136 -6.97 12.32 -17.93
C HIS A 136 -5.45 12.36 -18.02
N PRO A 137 -4.85 13.40 -18.64
CA PRO A 137 -3.41 13.60 -18.64
C PRO A 137 -2.88 13.80 -17.23
N CYS A 138 -1.98 12.93 -16.81
CA CYS A 138 -1.37 13.01 -15.48
C CYS A 138 0.04 12.42 -15.48
N ARG A 139 0.78 12.73 -14.43
CA ARG A 139 2.03 12.09 -14.06
C ARG A 139 1.89 11.51 -12.66
N THR A 140 2.13 10.22 -12.52
CA THR A 140 1.99 9.54 -11.23
C THR A 140 3.32 8.92 -10.83
N ARG A 141 3.80 9.22 -9.63
CA ARG A 141 5.08 8.73 -9.08
C ARG A 141 4.86 8.14 -7.70
N LEU A 142 5.76 7.23 -7.33
CA LEU A 142 5.91 6.71 -5.98
C LEU A 142 7.35 6.88 -5.54
N ASP A 143 7.58 7.66 -4.50
CA ASP A 143 8.84 7.72 -3.78
C ASP A 143 8.80 6.76 -2.61
N VAL A 144 9.82 5.91 -2.46
CA VAL A 144 9.97 4.97 -1.34
C VAL A 144 11.32 5.21 -0.68
N ILE A 145 11.30 5.40 0.64
CA ILE A 145 12.51 5.50 1.46
C ILE A 145 12.50 4.37 2.47
N VAL A 146 13.50 3.49 2.38
CA VAL A 146 13.72 2.38 3.30
C VAL A 146 14.82 2.76 4.27
N GLY A 147 14.44 3.05 5.51
CA GLY A 147 15.32 3.41 6.61
C GLY A 147 14.94 2.63 7.88
N ARG A 148 15.10 3.23 9.06
CA ARG A 148 14.48 2.72 10.30
C ARG A 148 12.95 2.69 10.22
N LYS A 149 12.41 3.52 9.35
CA LYS A 149 11.01 3.63 8.99
C LYS A 149 10.89 3.40 7.49
N LEU A 150 9.70 2.99 7.07
CA LEU A 150 9.31 2.97 5.67
C LEU A 150 8.50 4.23 5.38
N THR A 151 8.98 5.07 4.48
CA THR A 151 8.23 6.23 3.98
C THR A 151 7.82 5.98 2.54
N MET A 152 6.57 6.26 2.20
CA MET A 152 6.04 6.18 0.84
C MET A 152 5.29 7.47 0.53
N GLU A 153 5.50 8.02 -0.67
CA GLU A 153 4.81 9.20 -1.18
C GLU A 153 4.24 8.89 -2.56
N LEU A 154 2.92 8.72 -2.65
CA LEU A 154 2.21 8.59 -3.92
C LEU A 154 1.83 9.99 -4.40
N ILE A 155 2.41 10.41 -5.53
CA ILE A 155 2.32 11.76 -6.05
C ILE A 155 1.56 11.72 -7.38
N THR A 156 0.45 12.44 -7.48
CA THR A 156 -0.33 12.59 -8.71
C THR A 156 -0.35 14.05 -9.14
N GLU A 157 0.24 14.34 -10.29
CA GLU A 157 0.25 15.65 -10.94
C GLU A 157 -0.78 15.66 -12.08
N ASN A 158 -1.68 16.62 -12.09
CA ASN A 158 -2.58 16.86 -13.20
C ASN A 158 -1.87 17.70 -14.26
N THR A 159 -1.41 17.05 -15.33
CA THR A 159 -0.73 17.72 -16.46
C THR A 159 -1.70 18.20 -17.53
N GLY A 160 -3.01 18.00 -17.34
CA GLY A 160 -4.09 18.41 -18.24
C GLY A 160 -4.56 19.85 -18.00
N LYS A 161 -5.63 20.22 -18.73
CA LYS A 161 -6.25 21.55 -18.67
C LYS A 161 -7.57 21.57 -17.89
N ALA A 162 -8.06 20.42 -17.45
CA ALA A 162 -9.29 20.29 -16.67
C ALA A 162 -9.00 19.56 -15.36
N ALA A 163 -9.73 19.89 -14.31
CA ALA A 163 -9.68 19.14 -13.06
C ALA A 163 -10.20 17.73 -13.25
N PHE A 164 -9.70 16.77 -12.45
CA PHE A 164 -10.23 15.43 -12.33
C PHE A 164 -10.25 14.99 -10.86
N GLU A 165 -11.03 13.95 -10.59
CA GLU A 165 -11.09 13.35 -9.25
C GLU A 165 -10.37 12.01 -9.23
N ILE A 166 -9.69 11.72 -8.11
CA ILE A 166 -9.11 10.41 -7.83
C ILE A 166 -9.60 9.86 -6.51
N GLY A 167 -9.81 8.55 -6.47
CA GLY A 167 -9.81 7.76 -5.25
C GLY A 167 -8.50 6.97 -5.17
N GLU A 168 -7.85 6.96 -4.02
CA GLU A 168 -6.56 6.29 -3.87
C GLU A 168 -6.39 5.64 -2.51
N ALA A 169 -5.52 4.66 -2.41
CA ALA A 169 -5.07 4.11 -1.15
C ALA A 169 -3.71 3.43 -1.29
N LEU A 170 -2.94 3.51 -0.22
CA LEU A 170 -1.85 2.59 0.07
C LEU A 170 -2.45 1.45 0.93
N HIS A 171 -2.84 0.35 0.25
CA HIS A 171 -3.61 -0.76 0.82
C HIS A 171 -2.72 -1.69 1.67
N THR A 172 -2.21 -1.16 2.76
CA THR A 172 -1.14 -1.77 3.54
C THR A 172 -1.62 -2.94 4.38
N TYR A 173 -0.95 -4.08 4.21
CA TYR A 173 -1.08 -5.28 5.04
C TYR A 173 0.02 -5.27 6.10
N PHE A 174 -0.33 -5.04 7.36
CA PHE A 174 0.62 -5.11 8.47
C PHE A 174 0.74 -6.53 9.00
N ALA A 175 1.99 -6.96 9.24
CA ALA A 175 2.26 -8.21 9.94
C ALA A 175 2.00 -8.01 11.43
N ILE A 176 1.30 -8.95 12.05
CA ILE A 176 1.00 -8.97 13.48
C ILE A 176 1.20 -10.38 14.03
N SER A 177 1.41 -10.49 15.32
CA SER A 177 1.56 -11.79 15.99
C SER A 177 0.28 -12.62 15.88
N ASP A 178 -0.84 -12.04 16.23
CA ASP A 178 -2.18 -12.60 16.10
C ASP A 178 -3.22 -11.49 16.15
N VAL A 179 -4.22 -11.58 15.31
CA VAL A 179 -5.34 -10.64 15.26
C VAL A 179 -6.11 -10.55 16.58
N ALA A 180 -6.08 -11.61 17.41
CA ALA A 180 -6.71 -11.66 18.73
C ALA A 180 -5.91 -10.91 19.81
N ASP A 181 -4.61 -10.72 19.60
CA ASP A 181 -3.69 -10.11 20.56
C ASP A 181 -3.31 -8.67 20.22
N MET A 182 -4.07 -8.02 19.33
CA MET A 182 -3.80 -6.66 18.90
C MET A 182 -5.01 -5.74 19.07
N ASN A 183 -4.74 -4.43 19.14
CA ASN A 183 -5.73 -3.37 19.02
C ASN A 183 -5.26 -2.33 18.00
N ILE A 184 -6.21 -1.58 17.41
CA ILE A 184 -5.91 -0.38 16.63
C ILE A 184 -6.54 0.82 17.34
N THR A 185 -5.75 1.88 17.53
CA THR A 185 -6.17 3.15 18.15
C THR A 185 -5.91 4.32 17.20
N GLY A 186 -6.47 5.50 17.53
CA GLY A 186 -6.35 6.72 16.74
C GLY A 186 -7.56 7.01 15.85
N MET A 187 -8.61 6.18 15.92
CA MET A 187 -9.85 6.38 15.15
C MET A 187 -11.10 6.46 16.03
N GLU A 188 -10.93 6.61 17.37
CA GLU A 188 -12.02 6.77 18.31
C GLU A 188 -12.83 8.03 18.02
N GLY A 189 -14.14 7.92 18.00
CA GLY A 189 -15.05 9.00 17.65
C GLY A 189 -15.24 9.26 16.16
N CYS A 190 -14.41 8.67 15.29
CA CYS A 190 -14.57 8.81 13.84
C CYS A 190 -15.81 8.08 13.34
N THR A 191 -16.47 8.69 12.36
CA THR A 191 -17.52 8.02 11.58
C THR A 191 -16.90 7.05 10.59
N TYR A 192 -17.48 5.84 10.47
CA TYR A 192 -17.06 4.88 9.45
C TYR A 192 -18.25 4.26 8.71
N LEU A 193 -17.99 3.85 7.49
CA LEU A 193 -18.88 3.01 6.69
C LEU A 193 -18.49 1.56 6.92
N ASP A 194 -19.39 0.79 7.55
CA ASP A 194 -19.27 -0.66 7.68
C ASP A 194 -19.72 -1.32 6.38
N LYS A 195 -18.81 -2.05 5.73
CA LYS A 195 -19.04 -2.67 4.41
C LYS A 195 -19.36 -4.16 4.51
N VAL A 196 -19.38 -4.73 5.71
CA VAL A 196 -19.80 -6.12 5.94
C VAL A 196 -21.33 -6.19 5.91
N GLY A 197 -21.87 -6.86 4.88
CA GLY A 197 -23.30 -6.85 4.58
C GLY A 197 -23.77 -5.52 3.95
N PRO A 198 -25.03 -5.09 4.19
CA PRO A 198 -25.51 -3.79 3.75
C PRO A 198 -24.73 -2.66 4.41
N THR A 199 -24.20 -1.72 3.61
CA THR A 199 -23.41 -0.61 4.12
C THR A 199 -24.16 0.21 5.16
N GLN A 200 -23.54 0.42 6.31
CA GLN A 200 -24.08 1.20 7.43
C GLN A 200 -23.07 2.23 7.91
N SER A 201 -23.54 3.43 8.24
CA SER A 201 -22.75 4.46 8.91
C SER A 201 -22.78 4.26 10.42
N ARG A 202 -21.60 4.25 11.06
CA ARG A 202 -21.44 4.06 12.51
C ARG A 202 -20.34 4.98 13.04
N THR A 203 -20.26 5.12 14.36
CA THR A 203 -19.19 5.84 15.06
C THR A 203 -18.34 4.86 15.85
N GLN A 204 -17.01 4.96 15.74
CA GLN A 204 -16.08 4.09 16.46
C GLN A 204 -16.07 4.39 17.94
N GLN A 205 -16.32 3.36 18.75
CA GLN A 205 -16.23 3.43 20.22
C GLN A 205 -14.97 2.68 20.69
N GLY A 206 -14.04 3.42 21.32
CA GLY A 206 -12.79 2.86 21.83
C GLY A 206 -11.90 2.24 20.75
N ALA A 207 -10.88 1.49 21.17
CA ALA A 207 -9.95 0.83 20.26
C ALA A 207 -10.64 -0.23 19.39
N ILE A 208 -10.19 -0.38 18.14
CA ILE A 208 -10.70 -1.40 17.23
C ILE A 208 -10.10 -2.75 17.60
N LYS A 209 -10.96 -3.74 17.77
CA LYS A 209 -10.62 -5.16 17.94
C LYS A 209 -11.21 -5.95 16.78
N ILE A 210 -10.48 -6.92 16.29
CA ILE A 210 -10.93 -7.81 15.22
C ILE A 210 -11.45 -9.11 15.84
N THR A 211 -12.75 -9.30 15.82
CA THR A 211 -13.44 -10.48 16.38
C THR A 211 -14.38 -11.14 15.37
N ALA A 212 -14.44 -10.59 14.16
CA ALA A 212 -15.21 -11.06 13.02
C ALA A 212 -14.60 -10.45 11.74
N GLU A 213 -15.20 -10.71 10.57
CA GLU A 213 -14.86 -9.96 9.35
C GLU A 213 -15.02 -8.46 9.58
N VAL A 214 -14.02 -7.69 9.21
CA VAL A 214 -14.02 -6.22 9.26
C VAL A 214 -13.70 -5.67 7.89
N ASP A 215 -14.53 -4.72 7.44
CA ASP A 215 -14.32 -3.94 6.21
C ASP A 215 -14.93 -2.56 6.46
N ARG A 216 -14.11 -1.60 6.94
CA ARG A 216 -14.57 -0.30 7.40
C ARG A 216 -13.78 0.81 6.77
N ILE A 217 -14.49 1.81 6.22
CA ILE A 217 -13.91 3.06 5.72
C ILE A 217 -14.18 4.16 6.73
N TYR A 218 -13.16 4.60 7.45
CA TYR A 218 -13.21 5.73 8.37
C TYR A 218 -13.08 7.03 7.59
N LEU A 219 -13.97 7.98 7.85
CA LEU A 219 -14.10 9.22 7.09
C LEU A 219 -13.59 10.42 7.88
N ASP A 220 -13.18 11.46 7.15
CA ASP A 220 -12.81 12.78 7.67
C ASP A 220 -11.78 12.72 8.81
N THR A 221 -10.81 11.81 8.70
CA THR A 221 -9.73 11.68 9.68
C THR A 221 -8.35 11.78 9.04
N GLU A 222 -7.52 12.63 9.59
CA GLU A 222 -6.09 12.78 9.26
C GLU A 222 -5.20 12.21 10.37
N ALA A 223 -5.80 11.62 11.41
CA ALA A 223 -5.09 11.12 12.58
C ALA A 223 -4.15 9.95 12.23
N ASP A 224 -3.02 9.92 12.93
CA ASP A 224 -2.15 8.75 12.98
C ASP A 224 -2.88 7.58 13.64
N CYS A 225 -2.58 6.37 13.17
CA CYS A 225 -3.09 5.14 13.76
C CYS A 225 -1.95 4.36 14.41
N LEU A 226 -2.27 3.62 15.46
CA LEU A 226 -1.34 2.74 16.15
C LEU A 226 -1.92 1.32 16.16
N ILE A 227 -1.11 0.35 15.74
CA ILE A 227 -1.39 -1.08 15.96
C ILE A 227 -0.58 -1.50 17.18
N GLU A 228 -1.26 -1.83 18.27
CA GLU A 228 -0.66 -2.38 19.49
C GLU A 228 -0.66 -3.90 19.40
N ASP A 229 0.49 -4.49 19.09
CA ASP A 229 0.70 -5.93 18.90
C ASP A 229 1.37 -6.52 20.15
N ARG A 230 0.56 -7.03 21.06
CA ARG A 230 1.02 -7.53 22.36
C ARG A 230 1.87 -8.79 22.25
N GLY A 231 1.54 -9.70 21.31
CA GLY A 231 2.27 -10.95 21.17
C GLY A 231 3.74 -10.74 20.75
N TRP A 232 4.03 -9.68 19.99
CA TRP A 232 5.40 -9.28 19.66
C TRP A 232 5.91 -8.10 20.49
N ASN A 233 5.16 -7.68 21.52
CA ASN A 233 5.52 -6.59 22.44
C ASN A 233 5.97 -5.33 21.68
N ARG A 234 5.17 -4.92 20.70
CA ARG A 234 5.47 -3.77 19.86
C ARG A 234 4.25 -2.94 19.53
N ARG A 235 4.53 -1.71 19.10
CA ARG A 235 3.55 -0.82 18.50
C ARG A 235 4.01 -0.44 17.10
N ILE A 236 3.12 -0.53 16.09
CA ILE A 236 3.36 0.00 14.75
C ILE A 236 2.60 1.31 14.66
N ARG A 237 3.34 2.41 14.39
CA ARG A 237 2.74 3.71 14.11
C ARG A 237 2.59 3.90 12.62
N ILE A 238 1.42 4.37 12.22
CA ILE A 238 1.02 4.69 10.86
C ILE A 238 0.74 6.19 10.83
N ALA A 239 1.75 6.99 10.47
CA ALA A 239 1.59 8.42 10.25
C ALA A 239 1.24 8.67 8.79
N LYS A 240 0.38 9.67 8.53
CA LYS A 240 -0.07 10.00 7.18
C LYS A 240 -0.25 11.49 6.95
N GLN A 241 -0.16 11.90 5.69
CA GLN A 241 -0.47 13.25 5.22
C GLN A 241 -1.14 13.16 3.84
N GLY A 242 -2.03 14.10 3.52
CA GLY A 242 -2.76 14.09 2.27
C GLY A 242 -3.79 12.95 2.14
N SER A 243 -4.15 12.34 3.24
CA SER A 243 -5.15 11.26 3.33
C SER A 243 -6.21 11.64 4.36
N ARG A 244 -7.47 11.59 3.98
CA ARG A 244 -8.61 11.91 4.84
C ARG A 244 -9.46 10.70 5.20
N SER A 245 -9.06 9.51 4.77
CA SER A 245 -9.73 8.26 5.13
C SER A 245 -8.73 7.24 5.64
N ASN A 246 -9.20 6.32 6.50
CA ASN A 246 -8.50 5.08 6.79
C ASN A 246 -9.41 3.91 6.45
N VAL A 247 -8.84 2.80 5.98
CA VAL A 247 -9.59 1.56 5.82
C VAL A 247 -9.02 0.52 6.76
N VAL A 248 -9.88 -0.10 7.56
CA VAL A 248 -9.51 -1.26 8.38
C VAL A 248 -10.18 -2.49 7.79
N TRP A 249 -9.37 -3.48 7.43
CA TRP A 249 -9.86 -4.69 6.82
C TRP A 249 -9.15 -5.94 7.37
N ASN A 250 -9.97 -6.95 7.67
CA ASN A 250 -9.53 -8.32 7.87
C ASN A 250 -10.62 -9.26 7.36
N PRO A 251 -10.29 -10.25 6.49
CA PRO A 251 -11.28 -11.10 5.84
C PRO A 251 -11.93 -12.11 6.80
N TRP A 252 -11.34 -12.34 7.96
CA TRP A 252 -11.75 -13.37 8.92
C TRP A 252 -11.74 -14.78 8.28
N ILE A 253 -12.43 -15.74 8.90
CA ILE A 253 -12.35 -17.18 8.57
C ILE A 253 -12.91 -17.46 7.17
N GLU A 254 -14.18 -17.15 6.96
CA GLU A 254 -14.89 -17.60 5.74
C GLU A 254 -14.38 -16.92 4.47
N LYS A 255 -14.15 -15.61 4.53
CA LYS A 255 -13.70 -14.86 3.36
C LYS A 255 -12.26 -15.20 3.00
N SER A 256 -11.36 -15.37 4.00
CA SER A 256 -9.98 -15.81 3.74
C SER A 256 -9.92 -17.20 3.10
N ALA A 257 -10.73 -18.15 3.58
CA ALA A 257 -10.85 -19.48 2.98
C ALA A 257 -11.33 -19.42 1.53
N LYS A 258 -12.38 -18.61 1.24
CA LYS A 258 -12.89 -18.43 -0.13
C LYS A 258 -11.88 -17.78 -1.07
N MET A 259 -11.06 -16.84 -0.59
CA MET A 259 -10.03 -16.18 -1.38
C MET A 259 -8.86 -17.12 -1.70
N GLY A 260 -8.52 -18.05 -0.82
CA GLY A 260 -7.54 -19.12 -1.05
C GLY A 260 -6.09 -18.67 -1.20
N ASP A 261 -5.80 -17.39 -0.93
CA ASP A 261 -4.48 -16.80 -1.13
C ASP A 261 -3.83 -16.27 0.17
N PHE A 262 -4.28 -16.79 1.33
CA PHE A 262 -3.74 -16.47 2.66
C PHE A 262 -2.78 -17.54 3.22
N GLY A 263 -2.53 -18.62 2.49
CA GLY A 263 -1.59 -19.69 2.82
C GLY A 263 -2.19 -20.82 3.64
N SER A 264 -2.89 -20.52 4.70
CA SER A 264 -3.55 -21.52 5.56
C SER A 264 -4.91 -21.00 6.02
N ASP A 265 -5.72 -21.87 6.62
CA ASP A 265 -7.02 -21.52 7.20
C ASP A 265 -6.92 -20.45 8.30
N THR A 266 -5.71 -20.28 8.85
CA THR A 266 -5.41 -19.29 9.88
C THR A 266 -4.57 -18.10 9.38
N GLY A 267 -4.27 -18.03 8.08
CA GLY A 267 -3.40 -16.99 7.50
C GLY A 267 -3.88 -15.56 7.74
N TYR A 268 -5.19 -15.36 7.86
CA TYR A 268 -5.80 -14.07 8.21
C TYR A 268 -5.41 -13.58 9.62
N ARG A 269 -4.99 -14.49 10.53
CA ARG A 269 -4.63 -14.13 11.91
C ARG A 269 -3.33 -13.35 11.99
N GLY A 270 -2.40 -13.58 11.07
CA GLY A 270 -1.09 -12.92 11.05
C GLY A 270 -1.09 -11.56 10.38
N MET A 271 -2.25 -11.01 9.99
CA MET A 271 -2.29 -9.74 9.27
C MET A 271 -3.50 -8.88 9.64
N VAL A 272 -3.36 -7.58 9.47
CA VAL A 272 -4.46 -6.61 9.42
C VAL A 272 -4.13 -5.53 8.39
N CYS A 273 -5.13 -5.11 7.62
CA CYS A 273 -4.98 -3.90 6.81
C CYS A 273 -5.39 -2.67 7.61
N VAL A 274 -4.51 -1.66 7.59
CA VAL A 274 -4.82 -0.28 7.98
C VAL A 274 -4.32 0.59 6.84
N GLU A 275 -5.24 1.02 6.00
CA GLU A 275 -4.92 1.69 4.74
C GLU A 275 -5.04 3.19 4.91
N SER A 276 -4.04 3.94 4.45
CA SER A 276 -4.16 5.39 4.26
C SER A 276 -4.78 5.64 2.90
N ALA A 277 -5.96 6.29 2.89
CA ALA A 277 -6.78 6.38 1.70
C ALA A 277 -7.44 7.76 1.51
N ASN A 278 -7.85 8.02 0.29
CA ASN A 278 -8.82 9.03 -0.09
C ASN A 278 -9.97 8.31 -0.80
N ALA A 279 -10.98 7.93 -0.03
CA ALA A 279 -12.04 7.01 -0.46
C ALA A 279 -13.43 7.50 -0.05
N ALA A 280 -14.46 6.98 -0.66
CA ALA A 280 -15.87 7.34 -0.46
C ALA A 280 -16.08 8.84 -0.67
N SER A 281 -16.55 9.59 0.34
CA SER A 281 -16.73 11.05 0.27
C SER A 281 -15.42 11.84 0.32
N ASN A 282 -14.28 11.20 0.59
CA ASN A 282 -12.97 11.85 0.69
C ASN A 282 -12.12 11.70 -0.59
N VAL A 283 -12.72 11.47 -1.76
CA VAL A 283 -12.01 11.55 -3.04
C VAL A 283 -11.39 12.94 -3.24
N ILE A 284 -10.27 13.00 -3.96
CA ILE A 284 -9.49 14.22 -4.16
C ILE A 284 -9.75 14.79 -5.54
N THR A 285 -10.13 16.05 -5.62
CA THR A 285 -10.16 16.83 -6.87
C THR A 285 -8.80 17.48 -7.09
N ILE A 286 -8.12 17.18 -8.19
CA ILE A 286 -6.84 17.76 -8.58
C ILE A 286 -7.09 18.76 -9.71
N ALA A 287 -6.93 20.05 -9.43
CA ALA A 287 -7.08 21.12 -10.42
C ALA A 287 -6.01 21.00 -11.52
N ALA A 288 -6.27 21.63 -12.68
CA ALA A 288 -5.29 21.69 -13.77
C ALA A 288 -3.95 22.27 -13.29
N GLY A 289 -2.85 21.58 -13.57
CA GLY A 289 -1.49 21.93 -13.16
C GLY A 289 -1.19 21.74 -11.67
N ALA A 290 -2.14 21.26 -10.87
CA ALA A 290 -1.94 20.98 -9.44
C ALA A 290 -1.39 19.57 -9.20
N THR A 291 -0.80 19.39 -8.02
CA THR A 291 -0.25 18.13 -7.54
C THR A 291 -0.89 17.75 -6.22
N HIS A 292 -1.22 16.49 -6.05
CA HIS A 292 -1.62 15.89 -4.78
C HIS A 292 -0.58 14.84 -4.35
N THR A 293 -0.34 14.74 -3.04
CA THR A 293 0.57 13.75 -2.46
C THR A 293 -0.10 13.04 -1.30
N LEU A 294 -0.23 11.73 -1.39
CA LEU A 294 -0.54 10.85 -0.29
C LEU A 294 0.77 10.31 0.29
N ARG A 295 1.12 10.76 1.49
CA ARG A 295 2.33 10.33 2.20
C ARG A 295 1.98 9.45 3.40
N VAL A 296 2.78 8.41 3.61
CA VAL A 296 2.75 7.56 4.81
C VAL A 296 4.15 7.35 5.37
N GLU A 297 4.22 7.13 6.68
CA GLU A 297 5.42 6.72 7.39
C GLU A 297 5.05 5.61 8.37
N TYR A 298 5.69 4.44 8.21
CA TYR A 298 5.49 3.29 9.08
C TYR A 298 6.73 3.08 9.96
N SER A 299 6.52 3.04 11.26
CA SER A 299 7.58 2.76 12.24
C SER A 299 7.12 1.74 13.26
N SER A 300 8.07 0.95 13.75
CA SER A 300 7.86 -0.04 14.81
C SER A 300 8.66 0.40 16.04
N GLU A 301 8.05 0.26 17.21
CA GLU A 301 8.66 0.56 18.49
C GLU A 301 8.25 -0.47 19.54
N LYS A 302 9.07 -0.70 20.54
CA LYS A 302 8.71 -1.57 21.68
C LYS A 302 7.64 -0.90 22.53
N MET A 303 6.69 -1.68 23.04
CA MET A 303 5.74 -1.26 24.06
C MET A 303 6.39 -1.31 25.43
#